data_c362aeaf8636233e86dbe391d2e0ba9f
#
_entry.id   c362aeaf8636233e86dbe391d2e0ba9f
#
_cell.length_a   1.000
_cell.length_b   1.000
_cell.length_c   1.000
_cell.angle_alpha   90.00
_cell.angle_beta   90.00
_cell.angle_gamma   90.00
#
_symmetry.space_group_name_H-M   'P 1'
#
loop_
_entity.id
_entity.type
_entity.pdbx_description
1 polymer ?
#
loop_
_entity_poly.entity_id
_entity_poly.type
_entity_poly.pdbx_seq_one_letter_code
_entity_poly.pdbx_strand_id
1 'polypeptide(L)'
;RTTLKDLDPDGNATVRIQTKAGTPDNRNARLERQRTMDFALGGEHLFGALSMDWHASYAKASEERPNERYIDFQLKKQKFDMDLSDERQPFASPKTGSTMTLNDEFSLKELTEQQEDIKEQDLKFSANFKLPFKNGNKLKFGAKVVRKTKDKEVDFYEYSPLDEDAFMTNSLANTVDQTNKNFMPNNKYQAGIYASKEYTGSLDLNNASLFEKEQVQEELAGNFNARETVTSGYLRFDQKLTKDVELMTGLRIENTNLAYTGRTY
;
A
#
# COMPACT_ATOMS: atom_id res chain seq x y z
N ARG A 1 12.56 6.69 -12.13
CA ARG A 1 12.88 7.50 -10.92
C ARG A 1 14.37 7.58 -10.73
N THR A 2 14.93 8.81 -10.66
CA THR A 2 16.32 9.05 -10.24
C THR A 2 16.33 9.44 -8.77
N THR A 3 17.29 8.90 -8.01
CA THR A 3 17.43 9.15 -6.57
C THR A 3 18.91 9.26 -6.22
N LEU A 4 19.26 10.22 -5.37
CA LEU A 4 20.56 10.28 -4.72
C LEU A 4 20.48 9.54 -3.38
N LYS A 5 21.31 8.53 -3.21
CA LYS A 5 21.45 7.75 -1.97
C LYS A 5 22.76 8.12 -1.29
N ASP A 6 22.77 7.99 0.03
CA ASP A 6 23.97 8.21 0.85
C ASP A 6 24.62 9.59 0.61
N LEU A 7 23.78 10.60 0.33
CA LEU A 7 24.23 11.97 0.11
C LEU A 7 24.82 12.52 1.41
N ASP A 8 26.11 12.84 1.37
CA ASP A 8 26.83 13.42 2.50
C ASP A 8 26.94 14.97 2.39
N PRO A 9 27.38 15.66 3.46
CA PRO A 9 27.55 17.10 3.45
C PRO A 9 28.55 17.64 2.41
N ASP A 10 29.48 16.79 1.93
CA ASP A 10 30.47 17.14 0.93
C ASP A 10 29.94 16.95 -0.52
N GLY A 11 28.67 16.51 -0.63
CA GLY A 11 27.97 16.29 -1.90
C GLY A 11 28.32 14.97 -2.57
N ASN A 12 28.93 14.01 -1.85
CA ASN A 12 29.12 12.67 -2.42
C ASN A 12 27.83 11.86 -2.30
N ALA A 13 27.49 11.12 -3.34
CA ALA A 13 26.28 10.30 -3.36
C ALA A 13 26.43 9.08 -4.29
N THR A 14 25.52 8.13 -4.10
CA THR A 14 25.23 7.06 -5.07
C THR A 14 23.99 7.47 -5.88
N VAL A 15 24.13 7.55 -7.21
CA VAL A 15 22.99 7.76 -8.10
C VAL A 15 22.29 6.42 -8.31
N ARG A 16 20.97 6.40 -8.11
CA ARG A 16 20.12 5.27 -8.48
C ARG A 16 19.11 5.68 -9.53
N ILE A 17 18.95 4.84 -10.54
CA ILE A 17 18.01 5.02 -11.65
C ILE A 17 17.12 3.78 -11.70
N GLN A 18 15.85 3.97 -11.38
CA GLN A 18 14.87 2.88 -11.29
C GLN A 18 13.80 3.02 -12.37
N THR A 19 13.56 1.94 -13.09
CA THR A 19 12.38 1.77 -13.94
C THR A 19 11.41 0.82 -13.24
N LYS A 20 10.12 1.20 -13.24
CA LYS A 20 9.00 0.40 -12.75
C LYS A 20 8.15 -0.03 -13.93
N ALA A 21 7.89 -1.32 -14.03
CA ALA A 21 7.15 -1.92 -15.12
C ALA A 21 6.15 -2.97 -14.63
N GLY A 22 5.36 -3.49 -15.53
CA GLY A 22 4.60 -4.72 -15.41
C GLY A 22 5.08 -5.72 -16.44
N THR A 23 4.20 -6.60 -16.91
CA THR A 23 4.43 -7.52 -18.02
C THR A 23 3.68 -7.07 -19.27
N PRO A 24 3.93 -7.67 -20.46
CA PRO A 24 3.18 -7.37 -21.67
C PRO A 24 1.67 -7.51 -21.52
N ASP A 25 1.19 -8.44 -20.69
CA ASP A 25 -0.22 -8.64 -20.39
C ASP A 25 -0.88 -7.40 -19.77
N ASN A 26 -0.10 -6.58 -19.09
CA ASN A 26 -0.51 -5.31 -18.49
C ASN A 26 0.01 -4.09 -19.27
N ARG A 27 0.37 -4.25 -20.55
CA ARG A 27 0.97 -3.21 -21.39
C ARG A 27 2.24 -2.64 -20.77
N ASN A 28 3.03 -3.49 -20.13
CA ASN A 28 4.25 -3.17 -19.40
C ASN A 28 4.06 -2.11 -18.27
N ALA A 29 2.83 -1.88 -17.85
CA ALA A 29 2.53 -0.97 -16.76
C ALA A 29 2.30 -1.75 -15.46
N ARG A 30 2.61 -1.12 -14.33
CA ARG A 30 2.17 -1.63 -13.03
C ARG A 30 0.66 -1.62 -12.98
N LEU A 31 0.07 -2.76 -12.66
CA LEU A 31 -1.36 -2.90 -12.53
C LEU A 31 -1.72 -3.06 -11.06
N GLU A 32 -2.66 -2.26 -10.60
CA GLU A 32 -3.31 -2.40 -9.31
C GLU A 32 -4.82 -2.49 -9.55
N ARG A 33 -5.43 -3.57 -9.11
CA ARG A 33 -6.87 -3.80 -9.20
C ARG A 33 -7.46 -3.76 -7.81
N GLN A 34 -8.30 -2.79 -7.56
CA GLN A 34 -9.06 -2.69 -6.32
C GLN A 34 -10.54 -2.94 -6.59
N ARG A 35 -11.15 -3.76 -5.73
CA ARG A 35 -12.59 -4.05 -5.77
C ARG A 35 -13.16 -3.94 -4.37
N THR A 36 -14.29 -3.25 -4.26
CA THR A 36 -15.04 -3.14 -3.01
C THR A 36 -16.50 -3.49 -3.27
N MET A 37 -17.07 -4.25 -2.35
CA MET A 37 -18.48 -4.66 -2.37
C MET A 37 -19.04 -4.55 -0.96
N ASP A 38 -20.22 -3.96 -0.83
CA ASP A 38 -20.92 -3.82 0.44
C ASP A 38 -22.40 -4.19 0.26
N PHE A 39 -22.90 -4.98 1.20
CA PHE A 39 -24.32 -5.32 1.33
C PHE A 39 -24.77 -4.97 2.74
N ALA A 40 -25.87 -4.23 2.86
CA ALA A 40 -26.47 -3.88 4.11
C ALA A 40 -27.97 -4.16 4.10
N LEU A 41 -28.46 -4.67 5.21
CA LEU A 41 -29.87 -4.92 5.45
C LEU A 41 -30.20 -4.46 6.88
N GLY A 42 -31.33 -3.81 7.05
CA GLY A 42 -31.81 -3.38 8.36
C GLY A 42 -33.32 -3.40 8.45
N GLY A 43 -33.82 -3.36 9.66
CA GLY A 43 -35.23 -3.34 9.91
C GLY A 43 -35.57 -2.67 11.23
N GLU A 44 -36.77 -2.11 11.28
CA GLU A 44 -37.36 -1.53 12.47
C GLU A 44 -38.67 -2.26 12.80
N HIS A 45 -38.87 -2.54 14.09
CA HIS A 45 -40.02 -3.25 14.57
C HIS A 45 -40.58 -2.57 15.83
N LEU A 46 -41.89 -2.62 15.97
CA LEU A 46 -42.60 -2.11 17.16
C LEU A 46 -43.40 -3.23 17.79
N PHE A 47 -43.06 -3.58 19.03
CA PHE A 47 -43.71 -4.60 19.85
C PHE A 47 -44.40 -3.94 21.05
N GLY A 48 -45.60 -3.42 20.83
CA GLY A 48 -46.26 -2.56 21.81
C GLY A 48 -45.47 -1.25 22.04
N ALA A 49 -44.97 -1.05 23.25
CA ALA A 49 -44.14 0.11 23.56
C ALA A 49 -42.64 -0.09 23.27
N LEU A 50 -42.21 -1.34 23.07
CA LEU A 50 -40.81 -1.65 22.76
C LEU A 50 -40.55 -1.45 21.28
N SER A 51 -39.64 -0.55 20.93
CA SER A 51 -39.09 -0.46 19.58
C SER A 51 -37.76 -1.20 19.49
N MET A 52 -37.54 -1.86 18.36
CA MET A 52 -36.31 -2.56 18.00
C MET A 52 -35.86 -2.07 16.66
N ASP A 53 -34.58 -1.76 16.53
CA ASP A 53 -33.88 -1.63 15.24
C ASP A 53 -32.75 -2.64 15.15
N TRP A 54 -32.53 -3.18 13.95
CA TRP A 54 -31.40 -4.06 13.71
C TRP A 54 -30.74 -3.73 12.37
N HIS A 55 -29.45 -4.00 12.30
CA HIS A 55 -28.66 -3.80 11.11
C HIS A 55 -27.67 -4.95 10.93
N ALA A 56 -27.61 -5.48 9.71
CA ALA A 56 -26.64 -6.47 9.28
C ALA A 56 -25.90 -5.93 8.05
N SER A 57 -24.59 -6.07 8.00
CA SER A 57 -23.83 -5.75 6.80
C SER A 57 -22.69 -6.74 6.56
N TYR A 58 -22.39 -6.95 5.27
CA TYR A 58 -21.26 -7.70 4.79
C TYR A 58 -20.51 -6.86 3.77
N ALA A 59 -19.23 -6.57 4.03
CA ALA A 59 -18.36 -5.90 3.09
C ALA A 59 -17.19 -6.81 2.70
N LYS A 60 -16.75 -6.70 1.45
CA LYS A 60 -15.55 -7.35 0.94
C LYS A 60 -14.75 -6.34 0.15
N ALA A 61 -13.44 -6.27 0.43
CA ALA A 61 -12.48 -5.52 -0.36
C ALA A 61 -11.35 -6.45 -0.81
N SER A 62 -10.79 -6.18 -1.97
CA SER A 62 -9.58 -6.86 -2.46
C SER A 62 -8.72 -5.89 -3.23
N GLU A 63 -7.40 -6.08 -3.10
CA GLU A 63 -6.38 -5.42 -3.90
C GLU A 63 -5.47 -6.51 -4.47
N GLU A 64 -5.21 -6.44 -5.77
CA GLU A 64 -4.39 -7.37 -6.51
C GLU A 64 -3.35 -6.59 -7.33
N ARG A 65 -2.07 -6.91 -7.14
CA ARG A 65 -0.95 -6.46 -7.96
C ARG A 65 -0.27 -7.68 -8.57
N PRO A 66 -0.68 -8.11 -9.76
CA PRO A 66 -0.30 -9.41 -10.30
C PRO A 66 1.16 -9.51 -10.72
N ASN A 67 1.79 -8.37 -11.05
CA ASN A 67 3.17 -8.33 -11.48
C ASN A 67 3.71 -6.89 -11.44
N GLU A 68 4.55 -6.61 -10.49
CA GLU A 68 5.33 -5.38 -10.44
C GLU A 68 6.80 -5.72 -10.66
N ARG A 69 7.43 -5.17 -11.69
CA ARG A 69 8.84 -5.35 -12.02
C ARG A 69 9.63 -4.08 -11.77
N TYR A 70 10.76 -4.22 -11.12
CA TYR A 70 11.68 -3.13 -10.90
C TYR A 70 13.06 -3.50 -11.42
N ILE A 71 13.64 -2.61 -12.20
CA ILE A 71 15.06 -2.66 -12.57
C ILE A 71 15.73 -1.41 -12.01
N ASP A 72 16.76 -1.60 -11.20
CA ASP A 72 17.46 -0.53 -10.48
C ASP A 72 18.95 -0.57 -10.83
N PHE A 73 19.44 0.52 -11.40
CA PHE A 73 20.86 0.72 -11.70
C PHE A 73 21.47 1.68 -10.70
N GLN A 74 22.75 1.51 -10.41
CA GLN A 74 23.48 2.40 -9.52
C GLN A 74 24.83 2.83 -10.08
N LEU A 75 25.20 4.07 -9.74
CA LEU A 75 26.54 4.60 -9.97
C LEU A 75 27.03 5.25 -8.67
N LYS A 76 28.10 4.68 -8.08
CA LYS A 76 28.65 5.11 -6.79
C LYS A 76 29.63 6.27 -6.95
N LYS A 77 29.96 6.94 -5.83
CA LYS A 77 31.01 7.95 -5.73
C LYS A 77 30.81 9.15 -6.66
N GLN A 78 29.57 9.54 -6.89
CA GLN A 78 29.26 10.74 -7.66
C GLN A 78 29.30 11.98 -6.76
N LYS A 79 29.66 13.13 -7.33
CA LYS A 79 29.74 14.42 -6.61
C LYS A 79 28.75 15.41 -7.15
N PHE A 80 28.10 16.14 -6.25
CA PHE A 80 27.06 17.11 -6.56
C PHE A 80 27.33 18.46 -5.89
N ASP A 81 26.95 19.53 -6.57
CA ASP A 81 26.73 20.82 -5.97
C ASP A 81 25.28 20.90 -5.52
N MET A 82 25.07 21.28 -4.25
CA MET A 82 23.75 21.37 -3.65
C MET A 82 23.30 22.82 -3.57
N ASP A 83 22.21 23.14 -4.23
CA ASP A 83 21.51 24.43 -4.07
C ASP A 83 20.33 24.24 -3.11
N LEU A 84 20.48 24.78 -1.91
CA LEU A 84 19.49 24.77 -0.82
C LEU A 84 18.92 26.17 -0.55
N SER A 85 19.12 27.11 -1.46
CA SER A 85 18.63 28.50 -1.33
C SER A 85 17.08 28.58 -1.25
N ASP A 86 16.41 27.62 -1.87
CA ASP A 86 14.98 27.39 -1.70
C ASP A 86 14.74 26.01 -1.06
N GLU A 87 14.45 25.99 0.24
CA GLU A 87 14.18 24.76 0.99
C GLU A 87 13.01 23.92 0.43
N ARG A 88 12.09 24.53 -0.30
CA ARG A 88 10.96 23.85 -0.94
C ARG A 88 11.34 23.20 -2.27
N GLN A 89 12.45 23.64 -2.87
CA GLN A 89 12.94 23.17 -4.15
C GLN A 89 14.45 22.92 -4.12
N PRO A 90 14.94 22.04 -3.22
CA PRO A 90 16.37 21.71 -3.16
C PRO A 90 16.81 21.14 -4.52
N PHE A 91 18.00 21.51 -4.97
CA PHE A 91 18.50 21.08 -6.27
C PHE A 91 19.94 20.57 -6.17
N ALA A 92 20.20 19.43 -6.83
CA ALA A 92 21.52 18.84 -6.93
C ALA A 92 22.00 18.87 -8.40
N SER A 93 23.15 19.43 -8.63
CA SER A 93 23.81 19.47 -9.96
C SER A 93 25.04 18.58 -9.95
N PRO A 94 25.21 17.65 -10.88
CA PRO A 94 26.41 16.84 -10.97
C PRO A 94 27.65 17.72 -11.23
N LYS A 95 28.72 17.49 -10.49
CA LYS A 95 30.04 18.09 -10.75
C LYS A 95 30.70 17.45 -11.97
N THR A 96 31.74 18.10 -12.48
CA THR A 96 32.54 17.56 -13.60
C THR A 96 32.99 16.13 -13.30
N GLY A 97 32.73 15.22 -14.21
CA GLY A 97 33.01 13.79 -14.08
C GLY A 97 31.97 13.01 -13.28
N SER A 98 30.82 13.63 -12.95
CA SER A 98 29.66 12.96 -12.34
C SER A 98 28.44 13.07 -13.24
N THR A 99 27.50 12.11 -13.12
CA THR A 99 26.30 12.05 -13.96
C THR A 99 25.08 11.59 -13.17
N MET A 100 23.90 12.00 -13.64
CA MET A 100 22.60 11.46 -13.22
C MET A 100 21.89 10.75 -14.39
N THR A 101 22.59 10.56 -15.50
CA THR A 101 22.05 9.96 -16.71
C THR A 101 22.58 8.54 -16.84
N LEU A 102 21.70 7.56 -17.08
CA LEU A 102 22.07 6.17 -17.28
C LEU A 102 23.03 6.02 -18.46
N ASN A 103 24.17 5.41 -18.21
CA ASN A 103 25.23 5.12 -19.16
C ASN A 103 25.96 3.82 -18.79
N ASP A 104 27.06 3.50 -19.48
CA ASP A 104 27.88 2.29 -19.31
C ASP A 104 28.72 2.24 -18.02
N GLU A 105 28.78 3.34 -17.27
CA GLU A 105 29.42 3.37 -15.95
C GLU A 105 28.51 2.82 -14.82
N PHE A 106 27.20 2.69 -15.09
CA PHE A 106 26.26 2.12 -14.12
C PHE A 106 26.38 0.60 -14.07
N SER A 107 26.11 0.04 -12.90
CA SER A 107 25.92 -1.41 -12.71
C SER A 107 24.50 -1.72 -12.33
N LEU A 108 24.05 -2.95 -12.58
CA LEU A 108 22.80 -3.46 -12.05
C LEU A 108 22.89 -3.47 -10.52
N LYS A 109 21.87 -2.93 -9.85
CA LYS A 109 21.73 -3.01 -8.40
C LYS A 109 20.71 -4.06 -8.00
N GLU A 110 19.61 -4.12 -8.74
CA GLU A 110 18.47 -4.93 -8.37
C GLU A 110 17.56 -5.14 -9.59
N LEU A 111 17.10 -6.36 -9.77
CA LEU A 111 16.04 -6.73 -10.71
C LEU A 111 15.04 -7.59 -9.97
N THR A 112 13.83 -7.09 -9.78
CA THR A 112 12.83 -7.77 -8.94
C THR A 112 11.49 -7.90 -9.64
N GLU A 113 10.74 -8.93 -9.24
CA GLU A 113 9.34 -9.10 -9.56
C GLU A 113 8.55 -9.41 -8.30
N GLN A 114 7.43 -8.71 -8.12
CA GLN A 114 6.55 -8.84 -6.98
C GLN A 114 5.12 -9.10 -7.43
N GLN A 115 4.43 -9.99 -6.69
CA GLN A 115 2.99 -10.19 -6.76
C GLN A 115 2.40 -9.94 -5.39
N GLU A 116 1.25 -9.25 -5.30
CA GLU A 116 0.57 -8.98 -4.04
C GLU A 116 -0.94 -9.24 -4.19
N ASP A 117 -1.51 -9.95 -3.23
CA ASP A 117 -2.95 -10.17 -3.09
C ASP A 117 -3.37 -9.83 -1.65
N ILE A 118 -4.31 -8.90 -1.52
CA ILE A 118 -4.88 -8.50 -0.23
C ILE A 118 -6.39 -8.70 -0.29
N LYS A 119 -6.93 -9.39 0.71
CA LYS A 119 -8.37 -9.63 0.87
C LYS A 119 -8.83 -9.22 2.24
N GLU A 120 -9.90 -8.44 2.31
CA GLU A 120 -10.55 -8.03 3.55
C GLU A 120 -12.04 -8.38 3.51
N GLN A 121 -12.57 -8.83 4.65
CA GLN A 121 -13.99 -9.09 4.81
C GLN A 121 -14.45 -8.57 6.17
N ASP A 122 -15.57 -7.86 6.17
CA ASP A 122 -16.23 -7.33 7.36
C ASP A 122 -17.66 -7.89 7.44
N LEU A 123 -17.98 -8.52 8.54
CA LEU A 123 -19.34 -8.92 8.90
C LEU A 123 -19.76 -8.16 10.16
N LYS A 124 -20.88 -7.45 10.10
CA LYS A 124 -21.41 -6.66 11.21
C LYS A 124 -22.87 -7.01 11.45
N PHE A 125 -23.21 -7.14 12.71
CA PHE A 125 -24.60 -7.26 13.13
C PHE A 125 -24.81 -6.42 14.41
N SER A 126 -25.93 -5.71 14.47
CA SER A 126 -26.34 -4.98 15.68
C SER A 126 -27.84 -5.03 15.84
N ALA A 127 -28.29 -5.05 17.10
CA ALA A 127 -29.68 -4.89 17.46
C ALA A 127 -29.77 -3.94 18.66
N ASN A 128 -30.66 -2.96 18.55
CA ASN A 128 -30.93 -1.96 19.58
C ASN A 128 -32.40 -1.99 19.96
N PHE A 129 -32.66 -1.79 21.21
CA PHE A 129 -33.99 -1.77 21.79
C PHE A 129 -34.21 -0.47 22.56
N LYS A 130 -35.42 0.07 22.48
CA LYS A 130 -35.84 1.26 23.20
C LYS A 130 -37.22 1.03 23.77
N LEU A 131 -37.30 1.18 25.09
CA LEU A 131 -38.55 1.07 25.86
C LEU A 131 -38.84 2.44 26.52
N PRO A 132 -39.84 3.21 26.04
CA PRO A 132 -40.28 4.42 26.71
C PRO A 132 -41.20 4.09 27.88
N PHE A 133 -41.13 4.89 28.95
CA PHE A 133 -42.03 4.82 30.12
C PHE A 133 -42.99 6.01 30.13
N LYS A 134 -44.15 5.84 30.80
CA LYS A 134 -45.21 6.87 30.88
C LYS A 134 -44.75 8.21 31.47
N ASN A 135 -43.70 8.19 32.31
CA ASN A 135 -43.11 9.39 32.94
C ASN A 135 -42.10 10.13 32.05
N GLY A 136 -41.97 9.73 30.80
CA GLY A 136 -41.05 10.32 29.84
C GLY A 136 -39.61 9.76 29.87
N ASN A 137 -39.33 8.86 30.82
CA ASN A 137 -38.05 8.13 30.90
C ASN A 137 -37.94 7.11 29.74
N LYS A 138 -36.72 6.68 29.44
CA LYS A 138 -36.47 5.70 28.37
C LYS A 138 -35.38 4.73 28.82
N LEU A 139 -35.57 3.46 28.56
CA LEU A 139 -34.52 2.45 28.64
C LEU A 139 -34.08 2.08 27.24
N LYS A 140 -32.78 2.09 27.01
CA LYS A 140 -32.17 1.64 25.77
C LYS A 140 -31.14 0.57 26.07
N PHE A 141 -31.14 -0.50 25.28
CA PHE A 141 -30.14 -1.54 25.37
C PHE A 141 -29.89 -2.15 24.00
N GLY A 142 -28.73 -2.74 23.82
CA GLY A 142 -28.41 -3.37 22.54
C GLY A 142 -27.13 -4.13 22.61
N ALA A 143 -26.90 -4.88 21.51
CA ALA A 143 -25.68 -5.65 21.28
C ALA A 143 -25.19 -5.44 19.87
N LYS A 144 -23.89 -5.60 19.71
CA LYS A 144 -23.22 -5.53 18.40
C LYS A 144 -22.10 -6.56 18.35
N VAL A 145 -22.00 -7.24 17.22
CA VAL A 145 -20.85 -8.06 16.85
C VAL A 145 -20.26 -7.55 15.54
N VAL A 146 -18.94 -7.46 15.50
CA VAL A 146 -18.17 -7.15 14.29
C VAL A 146 -17.10 -8.22 14.15
N ARG A 147 -17.01 -8.83 12.98
CA ARG A 147 -15.94 -9.74 12.65
C ARG A 147 -15.25 -9.23 11.38
N LYS A 148 -13.95 -8.99 11.49
CA LYS A 148 -13.09 -8.59 10.39
C LYS A 148 -12.07 -9.67 10.11
N THR A 149 -11.79 -9.94 8.86
CA THR A 149 -10.67 -10.78 8.44
C THR A 149 -9.84 -10.05 7.41
N LYS A 150 -8.53 -10.22 7.48
CA LYS A 150 -7.60 -9.70 6.49
C LYS A 150 -6.54 -10.74 6.19
N ASP A 151 -6.42 -11.05 4.90
CA ASP A 151 -5.36 -11.89 4.34
C ASP A 151 -4.47 -11.00 3.48
N LYS A 152 -3.16 -11.12 3.66
CA LYS A 152 -2.16 -10.50 2.81
C LYS A 152 -1.14 -11.54 2.39
N GLU A 153 -0.96 -11.70 1.08
CA GLU A 153 0.04 -12.56 0.47
C GLU A 153 0.89 -11.74 -0.50
N VAL A 154 2.20 -11.81 -0.34
CA VAL A 154 3.20 -11.22 -1.22
C VAL A 154 4.16 -12.33 -1.62
N ASP A 155 4.41 -12.46 -2.91
CA ASP A 155 5.55 -13.19 -3.45
C ASP A 155 6.54 -12.17 -4.01
N PHE A 156 7.79 -12.24 -3.55
CA PHE A 156 8.85 -11.33 -3.95
C PHE A 156 10.07 -12.11 -4.38
N TYR A 157 10.54 -11.85 -5.59
CA TYR A 157 11.69 -12.49 -6.19
C TYR A 157 12.71 -11.48 -6.65
N GLU A 158 13.99 -11.77 -6.36
CA GLU A 158 15.14 -11.09 -6.95
C GLU A 158 15.77 -11.97 -8.02
N TYR A 159 16.27 -11.33 -9.07
CA TYR A 159 16.85 -12.01 -10.23
C TYR A 159 18.25 -11.47 -10.50
N SER A 160 19.19 -12.39 -10.72
CA SER A 160 20.56 -12.06 -11.12
C SER A 160 20.80 -12.57 -12.55
N PRO A 161 21.17 -11.70 -13.50
CA PRO A 161 21.57 -12.14 -14.83
C PRO A 161 22.81 -13.03 -14.74
N LEU A 162 22.84 -14.15 -15.48
CA LEU A 162 24.00 -15.02 -15.56
C LEU A 162 25.16 -14.38 -16.34
N ASP A 163 24.84 -13.45 -17.23
CA ASP A 163 25.80 -12.61 -17.97
C ASP A 163 25.42 -11.14 -17.76
N GLU A 164 26.05 -10.52 -16.75
CA GLU A 164 25.75 -9.14 -16.36
C GLU A 164 26.18 -8.15 -17.47
N ASP A 165 27.28 -8.38 -18.17
CA ASP A 165 27.76 -7.48 -19.22
C ASP A 165 26.81 -7.47 -20.42
N ALA A 166 26.34 -8.64 -20.86
CA ALA A 166 25.34 -8.75 -21.91
C ALA A 166 24.02 -8.13 -21.48
N PHE A 167 23.62 -8.33 -20.23
CA PHE A 167 22.40 -7.73 -19.68
C PHE A 167 22.47 -6.20 -19.63
N MET A 168 23.60 -5.64 -19.18
CA MET A 168 23.84 -4.19 -19.17
C MET A 168 23.82 -3.60 -20.57
N THR A 169 24.52 -4.24 -21.53
CA THR A 169 24.54 -3.83 -22.94
C THR A 169 23.12 -3.79 -23.52
N ASN A 170 22.31 -4.82 -23.28
CA ASN A 170 20.93 -4.87 -23.73
C ASN A 170 20.04 -3.83 -23.04
N SER A 171 20.26 -3.58 -21.74
CA SER A 171 19.51 -2.57 -21.00
C SER A 171 19.75 -1.17 -21.53
N LEU A 172 21.01 -0.83 -21.85
CA LEU A 172 21.39 0.46 -22.41
C LEU A 172 20.89 0.65 -23.86
N ALA A 173 20.84 -0.42 -24.65
CA ALA A 173 20.28 -0.39 -26.00
C ALA A 173 18.75 -0.18 -26.01
N ASN A 174 18.07 -0.45 -24.90
CA ASN A 174 16.61 -0.37 -24.76
C ASN A 174 16.17 0.72 -23.77
N THR A 175 16.79 1.88 -23.88
CA THR A 175 16.48 3.05 -23.04
C THR A 175 15.43 3.96 -23.67
N VAL A 176 14.84 4.81 -22.86
CA VAL A 176 13.93 5.88 -23.27
C VAL A 176 14.31 7.18 -22.56
N ASP A 177 14.34 8.29 -23.29
CA ASP A 177 14.50 9.62 -22.71
C ASP A 177 13.15 10.14 -22.23
N GLN A 178 13.02 10.32 -20.92
CA GLN A 178 11.84 10.84 -20.24
C GLN A 178 11.94 12.36 -19.99
N THR A 179 12.95 13.03 -20.56
CA THR A 179 13.11 14.48 -20.41
C THR A 179 11.90 15.22 -20.96
N ASN A 180 11.30 16.07 -20.15
CA ASN A 180 10.14 16.87 -20.51
C ASN A 180 10.40 18.34 -20.21
N LYS A 181 10.54 19.14 -21.26
CA LYS A 181 10.80 20.59 -21.16
C LYS A 181 9.71 21.39 -20.43
N ASN A 182 8.52 20.80 -20.26
CA ASN A 182 7.39 21.40 -19.54
C ASN A 182 7.12 20.73 -18.20
N PHE A 183 8.08 19.97 -17.67
CA PHE A 183 7.92 19.32 -16.38
C PHE A 183 7.98 20.31 -15.23
N MET A 184 7.09 20.17 -14.25
CA MET A 184 7.10 21.06 -13.07
C MET A 184 8.12 20.64 -12.01
N PRO A 185 8.42 21.56 -11.06
CA PRO A 185 8.15 22.98 -11.11
C PRO A 185 9.22 23.71 -11.94
N ASN A 186 8.80 24.63 -12.79
CA ASN A 186 9.68 25.51 -13.58
C ASN A 186 10.79 24.80 -14.37
N ASN A 187 10.58 23.55 -14.77
CA ASN A 187 11.57 22.69 -15.47
C ASN A 187 12.88 22.49 -14.70
N LYS A 188 12.91 22.74 -13.39
CA LYS A 188 14.11 22.62 -12.55
C LYS A 188 14.57 21.17 -12.45
N TYR A 189 13.63 20.21 -12.39
CA TYR A 189 13.91 18.77 -12.32
C TYR A 189 13.61 18.12 -13.67
N GLN A 190 14.58 17.33 -14.18
CA GLN A 190 14.41 16.58 -15.41
C GLN A 190 14.54 15.08 -15.14
N ALA A 191 13.75 14.30 -15.83
CA ALA A 191 13.74 12.85 -15.63
C ALA A 191 15.01 12.19 -16.20
N GLY A 192 15.37 12.45 -17.45
CA GLY A 192 16.51 11.85 -18.11
C GLY A 192 16.24 10.48 -18.72
N ILE A 193 17.29 9.66 -18.84
CA ILE A 193 17.28 8.37 -19.54
C ILE A 193 17.07 7.23 -18.56
N TYR A 194 16.20 6.30 -18.94
CA TYR A 194 15.82 5.10 -18.16
C TYR A 194 15.78 3.87 -19.07
N ALA A 195 16.00 2.67 -18.54
CA ALA A 195 15.57 1.47 -19.23
C ALA A 195 14.07 1.56 -19.53
N SER A 196 13.65 1.18 -20.73
CA SER A 196 12.24 1.28 -21.09
C SER A 196 11.39 0.28 -20.31
N LYS A 197 10.14 0.64 -20.04
CA LYS A 197 9.19 -0.27 -19.39
C LYS A 197 8.85 -1.47 -20.29
N GLU A 198 8.91 -1.28 -21.59
CA GLU A 198 8.72 -2.32 -22.60
C GLU A 198 9.82 -3.38 -22.50
N TYR A 199 11.07 -2.96 -22.40
CA TYR A 199 12.21 -3.85 -22.19
C TYR A 199 12.08 -4.57 -20.83
N THR A 200 11.92 -3.82 -19.75
CA THR A 200 11.80 -4.39 -18.40
C THR A 200 10.65 -5.39 -18.31
N GLY A 201 9.50 -5.07 -18.93
CA GLY A 201 8.33 -5.94 -18.94
C GLY A 201 8.49 -7.18 -19.80
N SER A 202 9.29 -7.14 -20.87
CA SER A 202 9.49 -8.27 -21.79
C SER A 202 10.56 -9.26 -21.36
N LEU A 203 11.30 -8.98 -20.26
CA LEU A 203 12.31 -9.90 -19.75
C LEU A 203 11.70 -11.25 -19.40
N ASP A 204 12.26 -12.35 -19.92
CA ASP A 204 11.87 -13.71 -19.56
C ASP A 204 12.57 -14.13 -18.27
N LEU A 205 12.10 -13.60 -17.14
CA LEU A 205 12.68 -13.80 -15.82
C LEU A 205 12.57 -15.26 -15.32
N ASN A 206 11.74 -16.09 -15.93
CA ASN A 206 11.64 -17.51 -15.59
C ASN A 206 12.61 -18.39 -16.39
N ASN A 207 13.40 -17.80 -17.30
CA ASN A 207 14.39 -18.53 -18.06
C ASN A 207 15.67 -18.74 -17.25
N ALA A 208 15.83 -19.93 -16.68
CA ALA A 208 16.97 -20.32 -15.85
C ALA A 208 18.31 -20.35 -16.62
N SER A 209 18.31 -20.23 -17.96
CA SER A 209 19.55 -20.06 -18.75
C SER A 209 20.00 -18.61 -18.87
N LEU A 210 19.17 -17.66 -18.43
CA LEU A 210 19.45 -16.23 -18.48
C LEU A 210 19.53 -15.60 -17.07
N PHE A 211 18.75 -16.12 -16.14
CA PHE A 211 18.61 -15.54 -14.80
C PHE A 211 18.67 -16.63 -13.71
N GLU A 212 19.37 -16.30 -12.63
CA GLU A 212 19.18 -16.93 -11.35
C GLU A 212 18.02 -16.25 -10.63
N LYS A 213 17.12 -17.03 -10.02
CA LYS A 213 15.91 -16.55 -9.32
C LYS A 213 15.99 -16.92 -7.85
N GLU A 214 15.87 -15.93 -6.98
CA GLU A 214 15.85 -16.11 -5.55
C GLU A 214 14.55 -15.52 -4.96
N GLN A 215 13.91 -16.26 -4.03
CA GLN A 215 12.80 -15.74 -3.25
C GLN A 215 13.34 -15.01 -2.02
N VAL A 216 13.01 -13.74 -1.89
CA VAL A 216 13.47 -12.90 -0.77
C VAL A 216 12.62 -13.18 0.46
N GLN A 217 13.16 -13.96 1.40
CA GLN A 217 12.41 -14.44 2.58
C GLN A 217 11.98 -13.31 3.51
N GLU A 218 12.77 -12.24 3.61
CA GLU A 218 12.48 -11.05 4.43
C GLU A 218 11.19 -10.38 4.01
N GLU A 219 10.90 -10.33 2.70
CA GLU A 219 9.68 -9.72 2.17
C GLU A 219 8.44 -10.58 2.49
N LEU A 220 8.63 -11.90 2.65
CA LEU A 220 7.54 -12.81 3.02
C LEU A 220 7.10 -12.63 4.49
N ALA A 221 7.91 -12.01 5.34
CA ALA A 221 7.52 -11.67 6.71
C ALA A 221 6.33 -10.69 6.77
N GLY A 222 6.07 -9.98 5.66
CA GLY A 222 4.88 -9.14 5.49
C GLY A 222 3.57 -9.91 5.25
N ASN A 223 3.61 -11.23 5.04
CA ASN A 223 2.45 -12.08 4.81
C ASN A 223 1.76 -12.45 6.11
N PHE A 224 0.46 -12.27 6.17
CA PHE A 224 -0.31 -12.60 7.36
C PHE A 224 -1.77 -12.92 7.07
N ASN A 225 -2.37 -13.66 8.00
CA ASN A 225 -3.83 -13.77 8.19
C ASN A 225 -4.18 -13.18 9.53
N ALA A 226 -5.16 -12.28 9.56
CA ALA A 226 -5.65 -11.66 10.78
C ALA A 226 -7.17 -11.76 10.87
N ARG A 227 -7.65 -12.00 12.10
CA ARG A 227 -9.08 -12.01 12.43
C ARG A 227 -9.30 -11.23 13.70
N GLU A 228 -10.17 -10.24 13.64
CA GLU A 228 -10.64 -9.50 14.78
C GLU A 228 -12.14 -9.77 14.98
N THR A 229 -12.55 -10.08 16.21
CA THR A 229 -13.96 -10.18 16.58
C THR A 229 -14.21 -9.27 17.77
N VAL A 230 -15.08 -8.28 17.56
CA VAL A 230 -15.52 -7.34 18.61
C VAL A 230 -16.96 -7.64 18.94
N THR A 231 -17.23 -7.97 20.21
CA THR A 231 -18.58 -8.17 20.74
C THR A 231 -18.85 -7.12 21.80
N SER A 232 -19.97 -6.43 21.71
CA SER A 232 -20.31 -5.39 22.67
C SER A 232 -21.80 -5.41 23.05
N GLY A 233 -22.06 -4.97 24.24
CA GLY A 233 -23.42 -4.74 24.75
C GLY A 233 -23.48 -3.45 25.55
N TYR A 234 -24.64 -2.83 25.59
CA TYR A 234 -24.85 -1.63 26.36
C TYR A 234 -26.25 -1.60 27.01
N LEU A 235 -26.32 -0.89 28.12
CA LEU A 235 -27.56 -0.52 28.82
C LEU A 235 -27.48 0.98 29.10
N ARG A 236 -28.52 1.72 28.74
CA ARG A 236 -28.62 3.17 28.95
C ARG A 236 -30.00 3.53 29.43
N PHE A 237 -30.05 4.36 30.47
CA PHE A 237 -31.28 4.92 31.01
C PHE A 237 -31.28 6.44 30.83
N ASP A 238 -32.29 6.96 30.13
CA ASP A 238 -32.52 8.38 29.92
C ASP A 238 -33.63 8.79 30.88
N GLN A 239 -33.32 9.58 31.92
CA GLN A 239 -34.22 10.04 32.94
C GLN A 239 -34.56 11.51 32.78
N LYS A 240 -35.84 11.82 32.63
CA LYS A 240 -36.33 13.18 32.59
C LYS A 240 -36.46 13.71 33.98
N LEU A 241 -35.59 14.63 34.42
CA LEU A 241 -35.57 15.21 35.76
C LEU A 241 -36.52 16.41 35.86
N THR A 242 -36.54 17.27 34.85
CA THR A 242 -37.43 18.43 34.72
C THR A 242 -37.92 18.54 33.29
N LYS A 243 -38.66 19.64 32.95
CA LYS A 243 -39.05 19.89 31.55
C LYS A 243 -37.85 20.13 30.65
N ASP A 244 -36.78 20.69 31.18
CA ASP A 244 -35.62 21.17 30.43
C ASP A 244 -34.33 20.40 30.72
N VAL A 245 -34.37 19.43 31.69
CA VAL A 245 -33.19 18.66 32.10
C VAL A 245 -33.46 17.17 31.95
N GLU A 246 -32.63 16.50 31.17
CA GLU A 246 -32.58 15.05 30.98
C GLU A 246 -31.22 14.51 31.45
N LEU A 247 -31.22 13.52 32.32
CA LEU A 247 -30.01 12.82 32.76
C LEU A 247 -29.88 11.50 31.99
N MET A 248 -28.74 11.32 31.32
CA MET A 248 -28.40 10.09 30.62
C MET A 248 -27.32 9.33 31.39
N THR A 249 -27.63 8.11 31.79
CA THR A 249 -26.67 7.20 32.46
C THR A 249 -26.62 5.88 31.72
N GLY A 250 -25.50 5.21 31.74
CA GLY A 250 -25.39 3.91 31.08
C GLY A 250 -24.03 3.26 31.24
N LEU A 251 -23.99 2.01 30.84
CA LEU A 251 -22.79 1.19 30.81
C LEU A 251 -22.69 0.50 29.46
N ARG A 252 -21.48 0.44 28.91
CA ARG A 252 -21.13 -0.36 27.74
C ARG A 252 -19.97 -1.29 28.09
N ILE A 253 -20.09 -2.53 27.69
CA ILE A 253 -19.04 -3.53 27.79
C ILE A 253 -18.66 -3.93 26.37
N GLU A 254 -17.37 -4.03 26.12
CA GLU A 254 -16.82 -4.45 24.84
C GLU A 254 -15.69 -5.46 25.07
N ASN A 255 -15.70 -6.54 24.29
CA ASN A 255 -14.66 -7.56 24.29
C ASN A 255 -14.13 -7.70 22.88
N THR A 256 -12.80 -7.57 22.74
CA THR A 256 -12.09 -7.77 21.48
C THR A 256 -11.25 -9.04 21.54
N ASN A 257 -11.42 -9.90 20.56
CA ASN A 257 -10.61 -11.09 20.37
C ASN A 257 -9.88 -10.96 19.03
N LEU A 258 -8.53 -10.98 19.09
CA LEU A 258 -7.65 -10.87 17.93
C LEU A 258 -6.89 -12.19 17.75
N ALA A 259 -6.95 -12.76 16.55
CA ALA A 259 -6.10 -13.84 16.12
C ALA A 259 -5.24 -13.34 14.94
N TYR A 260 -3.95 -13.59 15.03
CA TYR A 260 -2.97 -13.18 14.00
C TYR A 260 -2.02 -14.32 13.73
N THR A 261 -1.81 -14.63 12.46
CA THR A 261 -0.83 -15.62 12.00
C THR A 261 0.02 -14.94 10.94
N GLY A 262 1.29 -14.73 11.22
CA GLY A 262 2.29 -14.21 10.29
C GLY A 262 3.30 -15.27 9.91
N ARG A 263 4.20 -14.93 8.98
CA ARG A 263 5.39 -15.72 8.66
C ARG A 263 6.61 -15.14 9.39
N THR A 264 7.53 -16.02 9.75
CA THR A 264 8.87 -15.67 10.24
C THR A 264 9.88 -16.38 9.33
N TYR A 265 11.01 -15.77 9.10
CA TYR A 265 12.14 -16.32 8.34
C TYR A 265 13.31 -16.61 9.27
#